data_002b81c2024ea8376e740e43a58ee24f
#
_entry.id   002b81c2024ea8376e740e43a58ee24f
#
_cell.length_a   1.000
_cell.length_b   1.000
_cell.length_c   1.000
_cell.angle_alpha   90.00
_cell.angle_beta   90.00
_cell.angle_gamma   90.00
#
_symmetry.space_group_name_H-M   'P 1'
#
loop_
_entity.id
_entity.type
_entity.pdbx_description
1 polymer ?
#
loop_
_entity_poly.entity_id
_entity_poly.type
_entity_poly.pdbx_seq_one_letter_code
_entity_poly.pdbx_strand_id
1 'polypeptide(L)'
;NTLQIGDRIVVNRLDDDVRAGDVIVFGHGETWQAKELPPADNLLLKGIRAFGDLTGIGPSSTSYTVKRIIGMPGQKVACCTDVGAVTVDGKPLTEPYVFEDLPFVPGIQDCTTSPRSVRCFPEITVPSENLLVLGDHRSQSADSVVGCRGVTQGQECAKFVPKERVIGPVVGR
;
A
#
# COMPACT_ATOMS: atom_id res chain seq x y z
N ASN A 1 -8.73 -9.15 -9.22
CA ASN A 1 -8.26 -7.79 -8.90
C ASN A 1 -9.42 -6.99 -8.29
N THR A 2 -9.20 -6.39 -7.13
CA THR A 2 -10.25 -5.65 -6.40
C THR A 2 -10.68 -4.40 -7.14
N LEU A 3 -9.73 -3.68 -7.75
CA LEU A 3 -9.97 -2.47 -8.55
C LEU A 3 -9.28 -2.59 -9.90
N GLN A 4 -9.90 -2.04 -10.95
CA GLN A 4 -9.38 -1.99 -12.30
C GLN A 4 -9.14 -0.55 -12.76
N ILE A 5 -8.30 -0.39 -13.78
CA ILE A 5 -8.09 0.92 -14.40
C ILE A 5 -9.41 1.41 -15.00
N GLY A 6 -9.83 2.61 -14.61
CA GLY A 6 -11.09 3.23 -15.03
C GLY A 6 -12.24 3.05 -14.05
N ASP A 7 -12.08 2.24 -12.99
CA ASP A 7 -13.09 2.15 -11.93
C ASP A 7 -13.25 3.49 -11.23
N ARG A 8 -14.49 3.80 -10.85
CA ARG A 8 -14.81 4.91 -9.96
C ARG A 8 -15.00 4.32 -8.58
N ILE A 9 -14.38 4.90 -7.58
CA ILE A 9 -14.45 4.46 -6.19
C ILE A 9 -15.13 5.51 -5.33
N VAL A 10 -15.87 5.06 -4.33
CA VAL A 10 -16.45 5.91 -3.30
C VAL A 10 -15.59 5.81 -2.05
N VAL A 11 -15.10 6.96 -1.56
CA VAL A 11 -14.23 7.05 -0.38
C VAL A 11 -15.01 7.73 0.74
N ASN A 12 -15.07 7.09 1.89
CA ASN A 12 -15.67 7.70 3.09
C ASN A 12 -14.64 8.58 3.79
N ARG A 13 -14.74 9.89 3.62
CA ARG A 13 -13.82 10.87 4.22
C ARG A 13 -14.16 11.25 5.67
N LEU A 14 -15.25 10.74 6.20
CA LEU A 14 -15.72 10.99 7.57
C LEU A 14 -15.35 9.85 8.53
N ASP A 15 -14.74 8.79 8.01
CA ASP A 15 -14.38 7.61 8.79
C ASP A 15 -12.86 7.57 8.97
N ASP A 16 -12.41 7.93 10.17
CA ASP A 16 -11.00 7.91 10.56
C ASP A 16 -10.61 6.55 11.18
N ASP A 17 -11.58 5.66 11.47
CA ASP A 17 -11.36 4.36 12.12
C ASP A 17 -11.07 3.26 11.10
N VAL A 18 -9.93 3.39 10.42
CA VAL A 18 -9.48 2.37 9.46
C VAL A 18 -8.90 1.15 10.17
N ARG A 19 -9.09 -0.04 9.56
CA ARG A 19 -8.75 -1.34 10.13
C ARG A 19 -7.90 -2.18 9.18
N ALA A 20 -7.23 -3.18 9.72
CA ALA A 20 -6.55 -4.17 8.90
C ALA A 20 -7.54 -4.85 7.93
N GLY A 21 -7.15 -4.93 6.66
CA GLY A 21 -7.98 -5.43 5.57
C GLY A 21 -8.71 -4.36 4.77
N ASP A 22 -8.87 -3.13 5.29
CA ASP A 22 -9.51 -2.04 4.54
C ASP A 22 -8.65 -1.62 3.34
N VAL A 23 -9.33 -1.29 2.25
CA VAL A 23 -8.72 -0.61 1.11
C VAL A 23 -8.83 0.89 1.34
N ILE A 24 -7.70 1.56 1.40
CA ILE A 24 -7.66 3.01 1.70
C ILE A 24 -7.12 3.82 0.53
N VAL A 25 -7.55 5.07 0.46
CA VAL A 25 -6.94 6.12 -0.36
C VAL A 25 -6.09 7.00 0.53
N PHE A 26 -4.87 7.29 0.11
CA PHE A 26 -3.96 8.17 0.85
C PHE A 26 -3.13 9.06 -0.08
N GLY A 27 -2.72 10.21 0.43
CA GLY A 27 -1.82 11.14 -0.26
C GLY A 27 -0.36 10.70 -0.15
N HIS A 28 0.42 10.91 -1.21
CA HIS A 28 1.81 10.43 -1.29
C HIS A 28 2.74 11.04 -0.22
N GLY A 29 2.62 12.32 0.10
CA GLY A 29 3.57 13.00 0.98
C GLY A 29 5.01 12.86 0.48
N GLU A 30 5.98 13.01 1.38
CA GLU A 30 7.41 12.89 1.04
C GLU A 30 7.88 11.43 0.93
N THR A 31 7.20 10.49 1.57
CA THR A 31 7.61 9.08 1.68
C THR A 31 7.32 8.27 0.42
N TRP A 32 6.26 8.64 -0.30
CA TRP A 32 5.84 7.98 -1.52
C TRP A 32 6.19 8.88 -2.70
N GLN A 33 6.94 8.37 -3.68
CA GLN A 33 7.31 9.15 -4.86
C GLN A 33 6.03 9.64 -5.56
N ALA A 34 5.76 10.92 -5.41
CA ALA A 34 4.77 11.59 -6.22
C ALA A 34 5.25 11.55 -7.68
N LYS A 35 4.44 11.01 -8.57
CA LYS A 35 4.61 11.35 -9.99
C LYS A 35 4.34 12.85 -10.04
N GLU A 36 5.38 13.64 -10.29
CA GLU A 36 5.24 15.09 -10.40
C GLU A 36 4.12 15.38 -11.40
N LEU A 37 3.03 15.97 -10.91
CA LEU A 37 2.00 16.48 -11.80
C LEU A 37 2.60 17.66 -12.55
N PRO A 38 2.36 17.78 -13.86
CA PRO A 38 2.85 18.92 -14.62
C PRO A 38 2.49 20.21 -13.90
N PRO A 39 3.42 21.17 -13.80
CA PRO A 39 3.13 22.46 -13.16
C PRO A 39 1.88 23.08 -13.81
N ALA A 40 1.04 23.70 -12.99
CA ALA A 40 -0.11 24.42 -13.51
C ALA A 40 0.38 25.72 -14.13
N ASP A 41 0.43 25.80 -15.44
CA ASP A 41 1.01 26.91 -16.19
C ASP A 41 0.12 28.17 -16.20
N ASN A 42 -1.14 28.06 -15.77
CA ASN A 42 -2.05 29.20 -15.72
C ASN A 42 -2.82 29.29 -14.39
N LEU A 43 -3.26 30.51 -14.08
CA LEU A 43 -3.95 30.83 -12.83
C LEU A 43 -5.31 30.09 -12.71
N LEU A 44 -5.97 29.86 -13.82
CA LEU A 44 -7.25 29.13 -13.88
C LEU A 44 -7.06 27.67 -13.46
N LEU A 45 -6.02 27.01 -13.96
CA LEU A 45 -5.72 25.63 -13.61
C LEU A 45 -5.30 25.48 -12.13
N LYS A 46 -4.59 26.49 -11.58
CA LYS A 46 -4.29 26.56 -10.15
C LYS A 46 -5.55 26.68 -9.32
N GLY A 47 -6.50 27.52 -9.73
CA GLY A 47 -7.79 27.68 -9.06
C GLY A 47 -8.64 26.39 -9.10
N ILE A 48 -8.69 25.73 -10.24
CA ILE A 48 -9.43 24.46 -10.40
C ILE A 48 -8.81 23.36 -9.52
N ARG A 49 -7.47 23.26 -9.47
CA ARG A 49 -6.78 22.28 -8.60
C ARG A 49 -7.00 22.59 -7.11
N ALA A 50 -6.91 23.86 -6.71
CA ALA A 50 -7.20 24.26 -5.33
C ALA A 50 -8.65 23.96 -4.92
N PHE A 51 -9.61 24.13 -5.84
CA PHE A 51 -10.99 23.74 -5.61
C PHE A 51 -11.14 22.22 -5.48
N GLY A 52 -10.45 21.44 -6.33
CA GLY A 52 -10.39 19.98 -6.25
C GLY A 52 -9.77 19.49 -4.94
N ASP A 53 -8.68 20.13 -4.49
CA ASP A 53 -8.04 19.82 -3.21
C ASP A 53 -8.96 20.09 -2.00
N LEU A 54 -9.74 21.19 -2.06
CA LEU A 54 -10.65 21.59 -0.99
C LEU A 54 -11.91 20.72 -0.95
N THR A 55 -12.50 20.43 -2.10
CA THR A 55 -13.82 19.76 -2.20
C THR A 55 -13.69 18.25 -2.46
N GLY A 56 -12.54 17.79 -2.96
CA GLY A 56 -12.37 16.42 -3.45
C GLY A 56 -13.07 16.16 -4.79
N ILE A 57 -13.55 17.19 -5.49
CA ILE A 57 -14.25 17.08 -6.77
C ILE A 57 -13.41 17.75 -7.87
N GLY A 58 -12.95 16.96 -8.86
CA GLY A 58 -12.16 17.45 -9.99
C GLY A 58 -10.65 17.23 -9.85
N PRO A 59 -9.85 17.89 -10.68
CA PRO A 59 -8.40 17.79 -10.64
C PRO A 59 -7.80 18.26 -9.33
N SER A 60 -6.87 17.49 -8.76
CA SER A 60 -6.14 17.79 -7.53
C SER A 60 -4.67 18.08 -7.85
N SER A 61 -4.00 18.84 -6.98
CA SER A 61 -2.54 19.00 -7.00
C SER A 61 -1.82 17.82 -6.33
N THR A 62 -2.54 16.99 -5.57
CA THR A 62 -2.01 15.87 -4.80
C THR A 62 -2.17 14.55 -5.55
N SER A 63 -1.10 13.77 -5.60
CA SER A 63 -1.17 12.39 -6.10
C SER A 63 -1.70 11.47 -5.00
N TYR A 64 -2.69 10.65 -5.34
CA TYR A 64 -3.30 9.68 -4.43
C TYR A 64 -2.97 8.25 -4.87
N THR A 65 -2.90 7.37 -3.90
CA THR A 65 -2.69 5.93 -4.13
C THR A 65 -3.72 5.13 -3.34
N VAL A 66 -4.11 4.00 -3.90
CA VAL A 66 -5.03 3.05 -3.30
C VAL A 66 -4.27 1.78 -2.94
N LYS A 67 -4.33 1.35 -1.69
CA LYS A 67 -3.72 0.11 -1.19
C LYS A 67 -4.57 -0.48 -0.07
N ARG A 68 -4.28 -1.75 0.25
CA ARG A 68 -4.91 -2.44 1.38
C ARG A 68 -4.03 -2.38 2.62
N ILE A 69 -4.63 -2.09 3.77
CA ILE A 69 -3.96 -2.14 5.08
C ILE A 69 -3.70 -3.61 5.43
N ILE A 70 -2.44 -3.94 5.69
CA ILE A 70 -2.01 -5.26 6.15
C ILE A 70 -1.52 -5.21 7.59
N GLY A 71 -0.82 -4.15 7.96
CA GLY A 71 -0.30 -3.97 9.30
C GLY A 71 -0.75 -2.66 9.93
N MET A 72 -1.25 -2.76 11.17
CA MET A 72 -1.61 -1.64 12.02
C MET A 72 -0.42 -1.23 12.91
N PRO A 73 -0.43 -0.03 13.52
CA PRO A 73 0.63 0.42 14.42
C PRO A 73 1.02 -0.63 15.46
N GLY A 74 2.31 -0.88 15.63
CA GLY A 74 2.88 -1.85 16.57
C GLY A 74 2.88 -3.30 16.10
N GLN A 75 2.15 -3.65 15.05
CA GLN A 75 2.13 -5.00 14.53
C GLN A 75 3.41 -5.34 13.76
N LYS A 76 3.75 -6.62 13.74
CA LYS A 76 4.88 -7.20 13.02
C LYS A 76 4.39 -7.91 11.78
N VAL A 77 4.84 -7.48 10.62
CA VAL A 77 4.47 -8.05 9.32
C VAL A 77 5.69 -8.68 8.67
N ALA A 78 5.57 -9.91 8.20
CA ALA A 78 6.66 -10.61 7.53
C ALA A 78 6.14 -11.45 6.35
N CYS A 79 6.99 -11.78 5.45
CA CYS A 79 6.74 -12.80 4.42
C CYS A 79 7.98 -13.71 4.27
N CYS A 80 7.80 -15.01 4.32
CA CYS A 80 6.55 -15.76 4.26
C CYS A 80 6.60 -16.95 5.24
N THR A 81 5.45 -17.57 5.46
CA THR A 81 5.41 -18.94 6.00
C THR A 81 6.02 -19.91 4.98
N ASP A 82 6.16 -21.17 5.36
CA ASP A 82 6.61 -22.28 4.50
C ASP A 82 5.73 -22.51 3.27
N VAL A 83 4.45 -22.09 3.33
CA VAL A 83 3.50 -22.15 2.21
C VAL A 83 3.34 -20.80 1.50
N GLY A 84 4.14 -19.80 1.81
CA GLY A 84 4.14 -18.52 1.13
C GLY A 84 3.15 -17.48 1.65
N ALA A 85 2.48 -17.70 2.78
CA ALA A 85 1.55 -16.73 3.34
C ALA A 85 2.27 -15.56 4.03
N VAL A 86 1.78 -14.35 3.86
CA VAL A 86 2.16 -13.18 4.68
C VAL A 86 1.69 -13.42 6.12
N THR A 87 2.46 -12.99 7.09
CA THR A 87 2.11 -13.09 8.51
C THR A 87 1.96 -11.73 9.15
N VAL A 88 1.03 -11.63 10.11
CA VAL A 88 0.90 -10.49 11.02
C VAL A 88 0.95 -11.03 12.44
N ASP A 89 1.89 -10.52 13.25
CA ASP A 89 2.18 -11.01 14.60
C ASP A 89 2.38 -12.53 14.65
N GLY A 90 3.09 -13.07 13.64
CA GLY A 90 3.37 -14.48 13.45
C GLY A 90 2.19 -15.33 12.97
N LYS A 91 1.00 -14.77 12.77
CA LYS A 91 -0.18 -15.50 12.29
C LYS A 91 -0.33 -15.33 10.79
N PRO A 92 -0.52 -16.40 10.01
CA PRO A 92 -0.71 -16.32 8.58
C PRO A 92 -2.02 -15.60 8.23
N LEU A 93 -1.96 -14.72 7.21
CA LEU A 93 -3.13 -14.07 6.65
C LEU A 93 -3.80 -14.94 5.59
N THR A 94 -5.13 -14.91 5.58
CA THR A 94 -5.94 -15.41 4.46
C THR A 94 -6.24 -14.25 3.51
N GLU A 95 -5.72 -14.34 2.30
CA GLU A 95 -5.72 -13.22 1.34
C GLU A 95 -6.41 -13.58 0.01
N PRO A 96 -7.74 -13.84 0.01
CA PRO A 96 -8.47 -14.27 -1.19
C PRO A 96 -8.56 -13.17 -2.27
N TYR A 97 -8.20 -11.94 -1.92
CA TYR A 97 -8.20 -10.77 -2.79
C TYR A 97 -6.92 -10.63 -3.63
N VAL A 98 -5.88 -11.40 -3.33
CA VAL A 98 -4.60 -11.31 -4.04
C VAL A 98 -4.75 -11.75 -5.48
N PHE A 99 -4.26 -10.92 -6.39
CA PHE A 99 -4.26 -11.13 -7.83
C PHE A 99 -2.82 -11.07 -8.35
N GLU A 100 -2.45 -11.99 -9.21
CA GLU A 100 -1.10 -12.12 -9.80
C GLU A 100 0.03 -11.93 -8.76
N ASP A 101 0.22 -12.95 -7.95
CA ASP A 101 1.22 -12.92 -6.88
C ASP A 101 2.64 -13.12 -7.43
N LEU A 102 3.61 -12.82 -6.59
CA LEU A 102 5.03 -13.06 -6.87
C LEU A 102 5.34 -14.55 -6.76
N PRO A 103 6.25 -15.08 -7.57
CA PRO A 103 6.60 -16.49 -7.57
C PRO A 103 7.07 -16.97 -6.19
N PHE A 104 6.47 -18.07 -5.72
CA PHE A 104 6.87 -18.75 -4.49
C PHE A 104 6.60 -20.25 -4.64
N VAL A 105 7.65 -21.06 -4.55
CA VAL A 105 7.57 -22.51 -4.65
C VAL A 105 8.36 -23.11 -3.48
N PRO A 106 7.69 -23.72 -2.49
CA PRO A 106 8.35 -24.29 -1.32
C PRO A 106 9.49 -25.24 -1.70
N GLY A 107 10.66 -25.05 -1.10
CA GLY A 107 11.87 -25.85 -1.32
C GLY A 107 12.59 -25.63 -2.65
N ILE A 108 12.01 -24.83 -3.57
CA ILE A 108 12.61 -24.54 -4.89
C ILE A 108 12.89 -23.05 -5.06
N GLN A 109 11.93 -22.20 -4.76
CA GLN A 109 12.03 -20.74 -4.79
C GLN A 109 11.20 -20.14 -3.66
N ASP A 110 11.75 -20.18 -2.46
CA ASP A 110 11.12 -19.67 -1.24
C ASP A 110 12.03 -18.73 -0.47
N CYS A 111 11.78 -18.51 0.82
CA CYS A 111 12.56 -17.59 1.63
C CYS A 111 13.89 -18.16 2.13
N THR A 112 14.14 -19.46 1.92
CA THR A 112 15.35 -20.16 2.36
C THR A 112 16.25 -20.61 1.21
N THR A 113 15.77 -20.56 -0.01
CA THR A 113 16.48 -21.02 -1.22
C THR A 113 17.41 -19.96 -1.81
N SER A 114 18.28 -20.39 -2.70
CA SER A 114 19.12 -19.52 -3.54
C SER A 114 18.93 -19.90 -5.02
N PRO A 115 18.36 -19.05 -5.87
CA PRO A 115 17.88 -17.69 -5.56
C PRO A 115 16.66 -17.69 -4.65
N ARG A 116 16.60 -16.66 -3.80
CA ARG A 116 15.46 -16.42 -2.90
C ARG A 116 14.27 -15.88 -3.66
N SER A 117 13.06 -16.24 -3.26
CA SER A 117 11.86 -15.65 -3.83
C SER A 117 11.79 -14.14 -3.55
N VAL A 118 11.47 -13.36 -4.57
CA VAL A 118 11.23 -11.90 -4.44
C VAL A 118 9.92 -11.59 -3.69
N ARG A 119 9.11 -12.60 -3.38
CA ARG A 119 7.96 -12.45 -2.51
C ARG A 119 8.37 -12.20 -1.06
N CYS A 120 9.52 -12.73 -0.65
CA CYS A 120 10.01 -12.69 0.71
C CYS A 120 10.49 -11.30 1.13
N PHE A 121 10.10 -10.90 2.32
CA PHE A 121 10.62 -9.72 3.00
C PHE A 121 10.78 -9.99 4.51
N PRO A 122 11.71 -9.30 5.20
CA PRO A 122 11.98 -9.52 6.61
C PRO A 122 10.80 -9.08 7.50
N GLU A 123 10.86 -9.44 8.78
CA GLU A 123 9.91 -8.92 9.76
C GLU A 123 10.06 -7.40 9.88
N ILE A 124 8.94 -6.70 9.72
CA ILE A 124 8.81 -5.25 9.74
C ILE A 124 7.85 -4.89 10.85
N THR A 125 8.31 -4.12 11.84
CA THR A 125 7.44 -3.56 12.88
C THR A 125 6.86 -2.24 12.36
N VAL A 126 5.53 -2.14 12.35
CA VAL A 126 4.83 -0.92 11.90
C VAL A 126 5.00 0.16 12.99
N PRO A 127 5.58 1.33 12.68
CA PRO A 127 5.74 2.40 13.66
C PRO A 127 4.39 2.93 14.17
N SER A 128 4.41 3.59 15.34
CA SER A 128 3.24 4.32 15.84
C SER A 128 2.75 5.32 14.80
N GLU A 129 1.43 5.53 14.73
CA GLU A 129 0.76 6.44 13.79
C GLU A 129 1.01 6.16 12.30
N ASN A 130 1.48 4.94 11.96
CA ASN A 130 1.72 4.53 10.60
C ASN A 130 0.96 3.24 10.26
N LEU A 131 0.78 3.01 8.96
CA LEU A 131 0.16 1.81 8.41
C LEU A 131 1.14 1.15 7.44
N LEU A 132 1.15 -0.18 7.43
CA LEU A 132 1.81 -0.96 6.39
C LEU A 132 0.75 -1.44 5.40
N VAL A 133 0.95 -1.11 4.12
CA VAL A 133 -0.04 -1.39 3.08
C VAL A 133 0.57 -2.22 1.94
N LEU A 134 -0.23 -3.13 1.38
CA LEU A 134 0.14 -3.89 0.19
C LEU A 134 -0.88 -3.67 -0.93
N GLY A 135 -0.43 -3.85 -2.17
CA GLY A 135 -1.33 -3.91 -3.32
C GLY A 135 -1.92 -5.31 -3.47
N ASP A 136 -3.18 -5.40 -3.90
CA ASP A 136 -3.82 -6.69 -4.20
C ASP A 136 -3.18 -7.37 -5.43
N HIS A 137 -2.70 -6.59 -6.39
CA HIS A 137 -1.89 -7.06 -7.52
C HIS A 137 -0.40 -7.08 -7.10
N ARG A 138 0.01 -8.15 -6.42
CA ARG A 138 1.32 -8.26 -5.76
C ARG A 138 2.51 -8.06 -6.69
N SER A 139 2.45 -8.62 -7.89
CA SER A 139 3.55 -8.56 -8.87
C SER A 139 3.75 -7.17 -9.46
N GLN A 140 2.74 -6.30 -9.42
CA GLN A 140 2.76 -4.96 -10.02
C GLN A 140 2.41 -3.85 -9.01
N SER A 141 2.83 -4.01 -7.76
CA SER A 141 2.54 -3.04 -6.71
C SER A 141 3.81 -2.35 -6.20
N ALA A 142 3.85 -1.03 -6.33
CA ALA A 142 4.73 -0.18 -5.52
C ALA A 142 4.05 0.03 -4.16
N ASP A 143 4.30 -0.87 -3.22
CA ASP A 143 3.69 -0.91 -1.89
C ASP A 143 4.72 -0.71 -0.77
N SER A 144 4.31 -0.86 0.48
CA SER A 144 5.17 -0.65 1.65
C SER A 144 6.44 -1.47 1.64
N VAL A 145 6.42 -2.66 1.05
CA VAL A 145 7.53 -3.63 1.11
C VAL A 145 8.28 -3.81 -0.20
N VAL A 146 7.98 -3.00 -1.22
CA VAL A 146 8.62 -3.16 -2.53
C VAL A 146 10.15 -3.09 -2.46
N GLY A 147 10.70 -2.22 -1.61
CA GLY A 147 12.14 -2.11 -1.38
C GLY A 147 12.73 -3.22 -0.50
N CYS A 148 11.88 -3.97 0.20
CA CYS A 148 12.28 -5.05 1.12
C CYS A 148 12.27 -6.43 0.47
N ARG A 149 11.74 -6.52 -0.75
CA ARG A 149 11.59 -7.80 -1.43
C ARG A 149 12.94 -8.44 -1.75
N GLY A 150 13.09 -9.71 -1.37
CA GLY A 150 14.36 -10.44 -1.49
C GLY A 150 15.42 -10.08 -0.44
N VAL A 151 15.22 -9.05 0.37
CA VAL A 151 16.12 -8.66 1.47
C VAL A 151 15.94 -9.63 2.65
N THR A 152 17.02 -9.91 3.37
CA THR A 152 17.01 -10.87 4.48
C THR A 152 16.85 -10.23 5.85
N GLN A 153 17.27 -8.98 6.00
CA GLN A 153 17.28 -8.27 7.29
C GLN A 153 17.05 -6.76 7.07
N GLY A 154 16.64 -6.09 8.16
CA GLY A 154 16.41 -4.64 8.19
C GLY A 154 14.97 -4.28 7.80
N GLN A 155 14.51 -3.16 8.30
CA GLN A 155 13.19 -2.62 8.00
C GLN A 155 13.24 -1.22 7.36
N GLU A 156 14.44 -0.67 7.17
CA GLU A 156 14.65 0.66 6.56
C GLU A 156 14.22 0.69 5.09
N CYS A 157 14.10 -0.48 4.48
CA CYS A 157 13.58 -0.66 3.13
C CYS A 157 12.07 -0.43 3.02
N ALA A 158 11.34 -0.46 4.16
CA ALA A 158 9.89 -0.32 4.17
C ALA A 158 9.45 1.14 4.08
N LYS A 159 8.34 1.37 3.38
CA LYS A 159 7.65 2.65 3.33
C LYS A 159 6.33 2.54 4.05
N PHE A 160 6.06 3.48 4.93
CA PHE A 160 4.81 3.49 5.70
C PHE A 160 3.89 4.60 5.23
N VAL A 161 2.60 4.43 5.49
CA VAL A 161 1.58 5.45 5.28
C VAL A 161 1.26 6.07 6.64
N PRO A 162 1.60 7.35 6.88
CA PRO A 162 1.14 8.05 8.08
C PRO A 162 -0.40 8.10 8.10
N LYS A 163 -1.02 7.83 9.25
CA LYS A 163 -2.48 7.86 9.38
C LYS A 163 -3.08 9.21 8.96
N GLU A 164 -2.40 10.29 9.25
CA GLU A 164 -2.81 11.65 8.86
C GLU A 164 -2.89 11.87 7.34
N ARG A 165 -2.25 10.99 6.55
CA ARG A 165 -2.30 11.04 5.08
C ARG A 165 -3.42 10.20 4.48
N VAL A 166 -4.13 9.44 5.31
CA VAL A 166 -5.28 8.66 4.87
C VAL A 166 -6.44 9.60 4.60
N ILE A 167 -7.01 9.48 3.41
CA ILE A 167 -8.20 10.25 2.99
C ILE A 167 -9.47 9.56 3.48
N GLY A 168 -9.44 8.23 3.53
CA GLY A 168 -10.53 7.39 4.01
C GLY A 168 -10.54 6.00 3.37
N PRO A 169 -11.37 5.10 3.91
CA PRO A 169 -11.59 3.79 3.34
C PRO A 169 -12.47 3.86 2.08
N VAL A 170 -12.22 2.92 1.15
CA VAL A 170 -13.06 2.69 -0.02
C VAL A 170 -14.27 1.90 0.43
N VAL A 171 -15.47 2.46 0.27
CA VAL A 171 -16.75 1.87 0.70
C VAL A 171 -17.62 1.40 -0.46
N GLY A 172 -17.25 1.70 -1.69
CA GLY A 172 -17.99 1.30 -2.88
C GLY A 172 -17.19 1.50 -4.17
N ARG A 173 -17.70 0.87 -5.22
CA ARG A 173 -17.17 0.89 -6.59
C ARG A 173 -18.30 1.15 -7.56
#